data_dbaeeed1b33dc68b0e2c451f995230c3
#
_entry.id   dbaeeed1b33dc68b0e2c451f995230c3
#
_cell.length_a   1.000
_cell.length_b   1.000
_cell.length_c   1.000
_cell.angle_alpha   90.00
_cell.angle_beta   90.00
_cell.angle_gamma   90.00
#
_symmetry.space_group_name_H-M   'P 1'
#
loop_
_entity.id
_entity.type
_entity.pdbx_description
1 polymer ?
#
loop_
_entity_poly.entity_id
_entity_poly.type
_entity_poly.pdbx_seq_one_letter_code
_entity_poly.pdbx_strand_id
1 'polypeptide(L)'
;MTAVTRHLAVSNRTLQRQLKLEGASFQEILATTRENLARHYLCNSTMRIAEIAYLLGYDDTNSFYRAFRTWTGTTPDALRTAAVAGV
;
A
#
# COMPACT_ATOMS: atom_id res chain seq x y z
N MET A 1 14.01 -13.76 -2.30
CA MET A 1 13.82 -12.31 -2.37
C MET A 1 13.99 -11.78 -3.78
N THR A 2 14.94 -12.31 -4.50
CA THR A 2 15.15 -11.88 -5.88
C THR A 2 13.90 -12.03 -6.73
N ALA A 3 13.18 -13.14 -6.55
CA ALA A 3 11.97 -13.38 -7.32
C ALA A 3 10.89 -12.32 -7.03
N VAL A 4 10.74 -11.94 -5.77
CA VAL A 4 9.76 -10.94 -5.39
C VAL A 4 10.13 -9.57 -5.97
N THR A 5 11.41 -9.20 -5.88
CA THR A 5 11.89 -7.95 -6.42
C THR A 5 11.69 -7.90 -7.94
N ARG A 6 12.00 -9.01 -8.60
CA ARG A 6 11.83 -9.10 -10.06
C ARG A 6 10.36 -8.97 -10.43
N HIS A 7 9.50 -9.59 -9.66
CA HIS A 7 8.07 -9.54 -9.90
C HIS A 7 7.55 -8.11 -9.80
N LEU A 8 7.99 -7.40 -8.79
CA LEU A 8 7.60 -6.00 -8.62
C LEU A 8 8.07 -5.13 -9.79
N ALA A 9 9.29 -5.38 -10.26
CA ALA A 9 9.82 -4.63 -11.39
C ALA A 9 9.01 -4.88 -12.65
N VAL A 10 8.63 -6.14 -12.88
CA VAL A 10 7.80 -6.49 -14.03
C VAL A 10 6.43 -5.84 -13.91
N SER A 11 5.85 -5.89 -12.72
CA SER A 11 4.55 -5.27 -12.49
C SER A 11 4.58 -3.77 -12.77
N ASN A 12 5.65 -3.11 -12.38
CA ASN A 12 5.79 -1.68 -12.62
C ASN A 12 5.83 -1.36 -14.12
N ARG A 13 6.57 -2.15 -14.88
CA ARG A 13 6.60 -1.98 -16.32
C ARG A 13 5.24 -2.21 -16.96
N THR A 14 4.57 -3.24 -16.49
CA THR A 14 3.24 -3.58 -17.00
C THR A 14 2.26 -2.43 -16.72
N LEU A 15 2.33 -1.87 -15.52
CA LEU A 15 1.47 -0.74 -15.17
C LEU A 15 1.74 0.46 -16.08
N GLN A 16 3.00 0.77 -16.33
CA GLN A 16 3.34 1.88 -17.21
C GLN A 16 2.81 1.66 -18.62
N ARG A 17 2.90 0.45 -19.10
CA ARG A 17 2.38 0.11 -20.42
C ARG A 17 0.88 0.26 -20.47
N GLN A 18 0.20 -0.24 -19.46
CA GLN A 18 -1.25 -0.15 -19.38
C GLN A 18 -1.74 1.29 -19.31
N LEU A 19 -1.01 2.13 -18.60
CA LEU A 19 -1.34 3.55 -18.52
C LEU A 19 -1.38 4.19 -19.89
N LYS A 20 -0.41 3.87 -20.72
CA LYS A 20 -0.37 4.42 -22.07
C LYS A 20 -1.52 3.91 -22.92
N LEU A 21 -1.88 2.65 -22.75
CA LEU A 21 -2.92 2.03 -23.57
C LEU A 21 -4.32 2.39 -23.13
N GLU A 22 -4.53 2.48 -21.83
CA GLU A 22 -5.86 2.67 -21.28
C GLU A 22 -6.15 4.08 -20.80
N GLY A 23 -5.12 4.91 -20.74
CA GLY A 23 -5.31 6.26 -20.26
C GLY A 23 -5.55 6.37 -18.77
N ALA A 24 -5.35 5.28 -18.02
CA ALA A 24 -5.53 5.30 -16.58
C ALA A 24 -4.46 6.14 -15.90
N SER A 25 -4.81 6.73 -14.75
CA SER A 25 -3.89 7.55 -13.99
C SER A 25 -2.86 6.67 -13.28
N PHE A 26 -1.58 6.95 -13.48
CA PHE A 26 -0.52 6.27 -12.77
C PHE A 26 -0.68 6.46 -11.25
N GLN A 27 -1.07 7.66 -10.85
CA GLN A 27 -1.28 7.98 -9.43
C GLN A 27 -2.37 7.11 -8.81
N GLU A 28 -3.46 6.90 -9.53
CA GLU A 28 -4.54 6.07 -9.03
C GLU A 28 -4.12 4.62 -8.84
N ILE A 29 -3.39 4.08 -9.81
CA ILE A 29 -2.90 2.71 -9.73
C ILE A 29 -1.92 2.57 -8.58
N LEU A 30 -1.03 3.53 -8.43
CA LEU A 30 -0.05 3.52 -7.36
C LEU A 30 -0.73 3.58 -5.99
N ALA A 31 -1.75 4.44 -5.85
CA ALA A 31 -2.48 4.55 -4.61
C ALA A 31 -3.19 3.24 -4.27
N THR A 32 -3.82 2.61 -5.25
CA THR A 32 -4.50 1.34 -5.03
C THR A 32 -3.52 0.25 -4.60
N THR A 33 -2.36 0.21 -5.24
CA THR A 33 -1.33 -0.77 -4.88
C THR A 33 -0.83 -0.54 -3.45
N ARG A 34 -0.57 0.72 -3.10
CA ARG A 34 -0.13 1.05 -1.76
C ARG A 34 -1.18 0.70 -0.71
N GLU A 35 -2.44 0.97 -1.02
CA GLU A 35 -3.53 0.63 -0.12
C GLU A 35 -3.59 -0.88 0.12
N ASN A 36 -3.53 -1.66 -0.93
CA ASN A 36 -3.60 -3.11 -0.83
C ASN A 36 -2.45 -3.67 -0.01
N LEU A 37 -1.24 -3.17 -0.23
CA LEU A 37 -0.08 -3.59 0.52
C LEU A 37 -0.19 -3.18 1.99
N ALA A 38 -0.68 -1.97 2.26
CA ALA A 38 -0.87 -1.51 3.61
C ALA A 38 -1.85 -2.41 4.36
N ARG A 39 -2.99 -2.71 3.75
CA ARG A 39 -3.98 -3.60 4.36
C ARG A 39 -3.38 -4.98 4.64
N HIS A 40 -2.61 -5.49 3.70
CA HIS A 40 -1.97 -6.80 3.88
C HIS A 40 -1.05 -6.82 5.09
N TYR A 41 -0.16 -5.83 5.18
CA TYR A 41 0.79 -5.79 6.30
C TYR A 41 0.11 -5.50 7.63
N LEU A 42 -0.91 -4.66 7.62
CA LEU A 42 -1.63 -4.34 8.85
C LEU A 42 -2.39 -5.55 9.40
N CYS A 43 -3.00 -6.33 8.52
CA CYS A 43 -3.85 -7.43 8.92
C CYS A 43 -3.11 -8.75 9.07
N ASN A 44 -2.00 -8.93 8.38
CA ASN A 44 -1.32 -10.22 8.31
C ASN A 44 0.11 -10.22 8.85
N SER A 45 0.53 -9.14 9.48
CA SER A 45 1.87 -9.09 10.07
C SER A 45 1.86 -8.25 11.33
N THR A 46 2.96 -8.33 12.08
CA THR A 46 3.13 -7.54 13.29
C THR A 46 4.04 -6.34 13.07
N MET A 47 4.28 -6.00 11.81
CA MET A 47 5.12 -4.84 11.49
C MET A 47 4.56 -3.58 12.11
N ARG A 48 5.45 -2.72 12.59
CA ARG A 48 5.04 -1.43 13.11
C ARG A 48 4.49 -0.59 11.98
N ILE A 49 3.53 0.26 12.29
CA ILE A 49 2.93 1.14 11.28
C ILE A 49 3.99 2.04 10.66
N ALA A 50 4.94 2.51 11.45
CA ALA A 50 6.05 3.33 10.92
C ALA A 50 6.89 2.55 9.92
N GLU A 51 7.11 1.27 10.16
CA GLU A 51 7.85 0.42 9.23
C GLU A 51 7.07 0.22 7.94
N ILE A 52 5.77 0.02 8.04
CA ILE A 52 4.92 -0.13 6.88
C ILE A 52 4.94 1.15 6.04
N ALA A 53 4.82 2.29 6.69
CA ALA A 53 4.86 3.59 6.01
C ALA A 53 6.17 3.74 5.23
N TYR A 54 7.28 3.44 5.88
CA TYR A 54 8.58 3.53 5.25
C TYR A 54 8.70 2.57 4.07
N LEU A 55 8.22 1.35 4.25
CA LEU A 55 8.27 0.33 3.21
C LEU A 55 7.49 0.75 1.97
N LEU A 56 6.39 1.46 2.17
CA LEU A 56 5.55 1.93 1.07
C LEU A 56 6.04 3.23 0.44
N GLY A 57 7.14 3.79 0.94
CA GLY A 57 7.76 4.95 0.33
C GLY A 57 7.36 6.29 0.92
N TYR A 58 6.75 6.29 2.10
CA TYR A 58 6.41 7.54 2.77
C TYR A 58 7.57 8.03 3.62
N ASP A 59 7.77 9.34 3.62
CA ASP A 59 8.86 9.94 4.38
C ASP A 59 8.61 9.91 5.89
N ASP A 60 7.34 9.97 6.28
CA ASP A 60 6.99 9.94 7.68
C ASP A 60 5.64 9.25 7.88
N THR A 61 5.36 8.90 9.13
CA THR A 61 4.14 8.19 9.47
C THR A 61 2.90 9.06 9.28
N ASN A 62 3.01 10.36 9.50
CA ASN A 62 1.86 11.26 9.34
C ASN A 62 1.37 11.30 7.90
N SER A 63 2.29 11.32 6.95
CA SER A 63 1.94 11.29 5.53
C SER A 63 1.18 10.01 5.19
N PHE A 64 1.66 8.90 5.73
CA PHE A 64 1.01 7.61 5.52
C PHE A 64 -0.39 7.61 6.14
N TYR A 65 -0.54 8.12 7.36
CA TYR A 65 -1.84 8.19 8.01
C TYR A 65 -2.85 8.99 7.18
N ARG A 66 -2.42 10.14 6.66
CA ARG A 66 -3.31 10.98 5.85
C ARG A 66 -3.73 10.26 4.57
N ALA A 67 -2.78 9.63 3.91
CA ALA A 67 -3.08 8.89 2.69
C ALA A 67 -4.03 7.74 2.99
N PHE A 68 -3.76 7.02 4.06
CA PHE A 68 -4.59 5.85 4.41
C PHE A 68 -6.02 6.27 4.74
N ARG A 69 -6.18 7.38 5.45
CA ARG A 69 -7.53 7.89 5.75
C ARG A 69 -8.26 8.32 4.49
N THR A 70 -7.53 8.88 3.52
CA THR A 70 -8.11 9.25 2.25
C THR A 70 -8.60 8.02 1.49
N TRP A 71 -7.82 6.94 1.52
CA TRP A 71 -8.18 5.71 0.82
C TRP A 71 -9.34 4.96 1.47
N THR A 72 -9.36 4.89 2.79
CA THR A 72 -10.22 3.97 3.52
C THR A 72 -11.22 4.63 4.45
N GLY A 73 -11.01 5.89 4.78
CA GLY A 73 -11.84 6.58 5.76
C GLY A 73 -11.51 6.24 7.20
N THR A 74 -10.49 5.44 7.43
CA THR A 74 -10.10 5.05 8.78
C THR A 74 -8.57 5.14 8.93
N THR A 75 -8.06 4.84 10.12
CA THR A 75 -6.63 4.90 10.38
C THR A 75 -6.03 3.49 10.32
N PRO A 76 -4.71 3.39 10.08
CA PRO A 76 -4.04 2.09 10.14
C PRO A 76 -4.22 1.39 11.48
N ASP A 77 -4.17 2.13 12.57
CA ASP A 77 -4.38 1.56 13.90
C ASP A 77 -5.77 0.96 14.04
N ALA A 78 -6.78 1.68 13.59
CA ALA A 78 -8.15 1.23 13.67
C ALA A 78 -8.37 -0.05 12.84
N LEU A 79 -7.79 -0.09 11.65
CA LEU A 79 -7.91 -1.27 10.81
C LEU A 79 -7.24 -2.47 11.45
N ARG A 80 -6.04 -2.29 11.99
CA ARG A 80 -5.34 -3.40 12.65
C ARG A 80 -6.12 -3.92 13.85
N THR A 81 -6.65 -3.01 14.67
CA THR A 81 -7.45 -3.39 15.82
C THR A 81 -8.70 -4.15 15.40
N ALA A 82 -9.38 -3.68 14.36
CA ALA A 82 -10.57 -4.34 13.86
C ALA A 82 -10.25 -5.74 13.33
N ALA A 83 -9.13 -5.88 12.64
CA ALA A 83 -8.72 -7.18 12.10
C ALA A 83 -8.45 -8.18 13.22
N VAL A 84 -7.79 -7.75 14.29
CA VAL A 84 -7.52 -8.60 15.43
C VAL A 84 -8.82 -8.95 16.16
N ALA A 85 -9.68 -7.95 16.37
CA ALA A 85 -10.94 -8.16 17.08
C ALA A 85 -11.91 -9.02 16.29
N GLY A 86 -11.80 -9.03 14.98
CA GLY A 86 -12.68 -9.79 14.12
C GLY A 86 -12.34 -11.26 13.97
N VAL A 87 -11.24 -11.68 14.55
CA VAL A 87 -10.79 -13.07 14.46
C VAL A 87 -11.46 -13.99 15.54
#